data_6da9e2375fed31c1c1e6806074929547
#
_entry.id   6da9e2375fed31c1c1e6806074929547
#
_cell.length_a   1.000
_cell.length_b   1.000
_cell.length_c   1.000
_cell.angle_alpha   90.00
_cell.angle_beta   90.00
_cell.angle_gamma   90.00
#
_symmetry.space_group_name_H-M   'P 1'
#
loop_
_entity.id
_entity.type
_entity.pdbx_description
1 polymer ?
#
loop_
_entity_poly.entity_id
_entity_poly.type
_entity_poly.pdbx_seq_one_letter_code
_entity_poly.pdbx_strand_id
1 'polypeptide(L)'
;MDLFNIETGFFLVDGGALFGVVPKLAWNAEYECDENNFCKLVMRSLLIKSKDKLILVDAGVGIKHQDVMSEFGFSGLKPVEEELKRLGFSCSDVTDVVLTHLHFEHCG
;
A
#
# COMPACT_ATOMS: atom_id res chain seq x y z
N MET A 1 -20.49 -9.67 -6.18
CA MET A 1 -19.41 -8.72 -5.87
C MET A 1 -18.16 -9.50 -5.48
N ASP A 2 -17.05 -9.22 -6.13
CA ASP A 2 -15.78 -9.87 -5.84
C ASP A 2 -14.79 -8.84 -5.29
N LEU A 3 -14.03 -9.25 -4.29
CA LEU A 3 -13.03 -8.41 -3.65
C LEU A 3 -11.64 -9.02 -3.89
N PHE A 4 -10.69 -8.19 -4.30
CA PHE A 4 -9.30 -8.61 -4.54
C PHE A 4 -8.35 -7.75 -3.74
N ASN A 5 -7.33 -8.39 -3.17
CA ASN A 5 -6.26 -7.71 -2.48
C ASN A 5 -5.13 -7.41 -3.47
N ILE A 6 -4.69 -6.17 -3.53
CA ILE A 6 -3.57 -5.72 -4.36
C ILE A 6 -2.46 -5.24 -3.45
N GLU A 7 -1.25 -5.75 -3.65
CA GLU A 7 -0.07 -5.32 -2.92
C GLU A 7 0.90 -4.65 -3.88
N THR A 8 1.26 -3.40 -3.58
CA THR A 8 2.10 -2.57 -4.46
C THR A 8 3.49 -2.30 -3.91
N GLY A 9 3.82 -2.86 -2.77
CA GLY A 9 5.16 -2.74 -2.19
C GLY A 9 5.14 -2.65 -0.67
N PHE A 10 6.29 -2.30 -0.13
CA PHE A 10 6.51 -2.19 1.31
C PHE A 10 7.08 -0.83 1.66
N PHE A 11 6.89 -0.39 2.89
CA PHE A 11 7.52 0.81 3.40
C PHE A 11 7.85 0.67 4.88
N LEU A 12 8.78 1.50 5.35
CA LEU A 12 9.21 1.50 6.74
C LEU A 12 8.60 2.71 7.45
N VAL A 13 8.11 2.47 8.65
CA VAL A 13 7.54 3.50 9.51
C VAL A 13 8.13 3.37 10.90
N ASP A 14 8.50 4.50 11.50
CA ASP A 14 8.93 4.51 12.90
C ASP A 14 7.80 4.01 13.79
N GLY A 15 8.10 2.98 14.60
CA GLY A 15 7.10 2.38 15.49
C GLY A 15 6.52 3.37 16.49
N GLY A 16 7.32 4.35 16.93
CA GLY A 16 6.82 5.41 17.80
C GLY A 16 5.77 6.30 17.13
N ALA A 17 5.98 6.61 15.86
CA ALA A 17 5.00 7.38 15.08
C ALA A 17 3.77 6.55 14.74
N LEU A 18 3.97 5.26 14.44
CA LEU A 18 2.87 4.38 14.03
C LEU A 18 1.92 4.06 15.18
N PHE A 19 2.47 3.74 16.34
CA PHE A 19 1.68 3.28 17.49
C PHE A 19 1.35 4.37 18.52
N GLY A 20 1.89 5.57 18.32
CA GLY A 20 1.56 6.73 19.14
C GLY A 20 1.86 6.51 20.62
N VAL A 21 0.83 6.60 21.44
CA VAL A 21 0.95 6.50 22.91
C VAL A 21 1.06 5.07 23.43
N VAL A 22 0.94 4.06 22.57
CA VAL A 22 1.11 2.65 22.99
C VAL A 22 2.59 2.39 23.27
N PRO A 23 2.95 1.90 24.45
CA PRO A 23 4.37 1.61 24.77
C PRO A 23 4.94 0.53 23.84
N LYS A 24 6.22 0.69 23.49
CA LYS A 24 6.92 -0.26 22.62
C LYS A 24 6.87 -1.70 23.19
N LEU A 25 6.94 -1.84 24.48
CA LEU A 25 6.87 -3.15 25.13
C LEU A 25 5.57 -3.89 24.74
N ALA A 26 4.48 -3.14 24.56
CA ALA A 26 3.20 -3.71 24.18
C ALA A 26 3.11 -3.99 22.67
N TRP A 27 3.43 -3.01 21.82
CA TRP A 27 3.26 -3.21 20.37
C TRP A 27 4.35 -4.10 19.76
N ASN A 28 5.55 -4.13 20.32
CA ASN A 28 6.66 -4.95 19.79
C ASN A 28 6.40 -6.46 19.92
N ALA A 29 5.46 -6.85 20.77
CA ALA A 29 5.01 -8.24 20.87
C ALA A 29 4.25 -8.69 19.61
N GLU A 30 3.58 -7.76 18.94
CA GLU A 30 2.77 -8.02 17.76
C GLU A 30 3.46 -7.66 16.44
N TYR A 31 4.35 -6.66 16.47
CA TYR A 31 5.01 -6.12 15.26
C TYR A 31 6.52 -6.03 15.47
N GLU A 32 7.26 -6.66 14.60
CA GLU A 32 8.72 -6.59 14.61
C GLU A 32 9.20 -5.22 14.15
N CYS A 33 10.30 -4.76 14.73
CA CYS A 33 10.97 -3.54 14.28
C CYS A 33 12.49 -3.81 14.17
N ASP A 34 13.18 -2.96 13.41
CA ASP A 34 14.63 -3.02 13.32
C ASP A 34 15.29 -2.25 14.48
N GLU A 35 16.64 -2.18 14.46
CA GLU A 35 17.43 -1.48 15.47
C GLU A 35 17.13 0.02 15.56
N ASN A 36 16.58 0.61 14.47
CA ASN A 36 16.20 2.01 14.42
C ASN A 36 14.71 2.22 14.71
N ASN A 37 14.03 1.19 15.22
CA ASN A 37 12.61 1.22 15.56
C ASN A 37 11.67 1.28 14.34
N PHE A 38 12.16 0.94 13.13
CA PHE A 38 11.33 0.91 11.94
C PHE A 38 10.57 -0.40 11.80
N CYS A 39 9.27 -0.29 11.58
CA CYS A 39 8.39 -1.41 11.26
C CYS A 39 8.14 -1.46 9.76
N LYS A 40 8.17 -2.66 9.17
CA LYS A 40 7.91 -2.85 7.74
C LYS A 40 6.43 -3.09 7.53
N LEU A 41 5.80 -2.23 6.74
CA LEU A 41 4.39 -2.32 6.39
C LEU A 41 4.22 -2.60 4.90
N VAL A 42 3.12 -3.22 4.55
CA VAL A 42 2.75 -3.48 3.15
C VAL A 42 1.76 -2.41 2.67
N MET A 43 1.94 -1.93 1.44
CA MET A 43 0.94 -1.09 0.79
C MET A 43 -0.09 -1.97 0.12
N ARG A 44 -1.31 -1.89 0.60
CA ARG A 44 -2.43 -2.66 0.06
C ARG A 44 -3.50 -1.74 -0.50
N SER A 45 -4.03 -2.15 -1.63
CA SER A 45 -5.19 -1.56 -2.25
C SER A 45 -6.29 -2.60 -2.33
N LEU A 46 -7.53 -2.16 -2.38
CA LEU A 46 -8.67 -3.04 -2.55
C LEU A 46 -9.24 -2.84 -3.94
N LEU A 47 -9.45 -3.93 -4.66
CA LEU A 47 -10.14 -3.92 -5.94
C LEU A 47 -11.51 -4.57 -5.76
N ILE A 48 -12.56 -3.87 -6.16
CA ILE A 48 -13.94 -4.31 -6.04
C ILE A 48 -14.54 -4.49 -7.44
N LYS A 49 -14.91 -5.71 -7.77
CA LYS A 49 -15.66 -6.01 -8.99
C LYS A 49 -17.13 -6.17 -8.65
N SER A 50 -17.99 -5.30 -9.16
CA SER A 50 -19.42 -5.33 -8.90
C SER A 50 -20.19 -5.00 -10.19
N LYS A 51 -20.87 -5.97 -10.74
CA LYS A 51 -21.62 -5.84 -12.00
C LYS A 51 -20.73 -5.27 -13.11
N ASP A 52 -21.03 -4.05 -13.58
CA ASP A 52 -20.28 -3.35 -14.63
C ASP A 52 -19.21 -2.39 -14.08
N LYS A 53 -19.00 -2.38 -12.76
CA LYS A 53 -18.02 -1.50 -12.12
C LYS A 53 -16.80 -2.26 -11.65
N LEU A 54 -15.63 -1.63 -11.80
CA LEU A 54 -14.37 -2.09 -11.25
C LEU A 54 -13.75 -0.91 -10.49
N ILE A 55 -13.78 -0.99 -9.17
CA ILE A 55 -13.44 0.11 -8.28
C ILE A 55 -12.11 -0.19 -7.59
N LEU A 56 -11.14 0.70 -7.76
CA LEU A 56 -9.85 0.62 -7.06
C LEU A 56 -9.87 1.57 -5.87
N VAL A 57 -9.63 1.03 -4.67
CA VAL A 57 -9.50 1.82 -3.44
C VAL A 57 -8.01 1.94 -3.10
N ASP A 58 -7.50 3.15 -3.15
CA ASP A 58 -6.09 3.52 -3.02
C ASP A 58 -5.23 2.98 -4.16
N ALA A 59 -4.11 3.65 -4.44
CA ALA A 59 -3.29 3.37 -5.62
C ALA A 59 -1.82 3.07 -5.31
N GLY A 60 -1.42 3.05 -4.04
CA GLY A 60 -0.01 2.90 -3.66
C GLY A 60 0.78 4.17 -3.91
N VAL A 61 2.11 4.08 -3.83
CA VAL A 61 3.01 5.23 -4.04
C VAL A 61 3.34 5.45 -5.53
N GLY A 62 3.05 4.47 -6.37
CA GLY A 62 3.44 4.49 -7.78
C GLY A 62 4.92 4.19 -7.99
N ILE A 63 5.37 4.28 -9.23
CA ILE A 63 6.77 4.00 -9.59
C ILE A 63 7.49 5.19 -10.21
N LYS A 64 6.83 6.33 -10.33
CA LYS A 64 7.39 7.53 -10.98
C LYS A 64 8.67 8.02 -10.32
N HIS A 65 8.76 7.89 -9.02
CA HIS A 65 9.87 8.37 -8.21
C HIS A 65 10.53 7.24 -7.41
N GLN A 66 10.61 6.06 -8.01
CA GLN A 66 11.10 4.85 -7.36
C GLN A 66 12.47 5.02 -6.69
N ASP A 67 13.40 5.71 -7.36
CA ASP A 67 14.74 5.94 -6.82
C ASP A 67 14.70 6.77 -5.54
N VAL A 68 13.89 7.83 -5.53
CA VAL A 68 13.73 8.69 -4.36
C VAL A 68 12.99 7.93 -3.25
N MET A 69 11.96 7.18 -3.61
CA MET A 69 11.17 6.44 -2.63
C MET A 69 11.98 5.35 -1.91
N SER A 70 12.93 4.72 -2.61
CA SER A 70 13.79 3.72 -1.97
C SER A 70 14.65 4.32 -0.84
N GLU A 71 15.04 5.58 -0.96
CA GLU A 71 15.77 6.30 0.09
C GLU A 71 14.91 6.59 1.33
N PHE A 72 13.59 6.62 1.15
CA PHE A 72 12.62 6.81 2.24
C PHE A 72 12.06 5.50 2.79
N GLY A 73 12.73 4.37 2.52
CA GLY A 73 12.35 3.08 3.09
C GLY A 73 11.29 2.31 2.30
N PHE A 74 10.95 2.75 1.09
CA PHE A 74 10.06 2.00 0.21
C PHE A 74 10.84 0.91 -0.53
N SER A 75 10.25 -0.26 -0.66
CA SER A 75 10.89 -1.40 -1.34
C SER A 75 9.86 -2.29 -2.01
N GLY A 76 10.32 -3.12 -2.95
CA GLY A 76 9.45 -4.06 -3.66
C GLY A 76 8.30 -3.39 -4.40
N LEU A 77 8.51 -2.17 -4.91
CA LEU A 77 7.47 -1.40 -5.57
C LEU A 77 7.06 -2.06 -6.88
N LYS A 78 5.75 -2.17 -7.07
CA LYS A 78 5.13 -2.68 -8.29
C LYS A 78 4.10 -1.68 -8.80
N PRO A 79 3.99 -1.49 -10.13
CA PRO A 79 2.87 -0.72 -10.67
C PRO A 79 1.55 -1.44 -10.38
N VAL A 80 0.51 -0.67 -10.12
CA VAL A 80 -0.85 -1.21 -9.97
C VAL A 80 -1.25 -2.00 -11.23
N GLU A 81 -0.80 -1.56 -12.39
CA GLU A 81 -1.08 -2.20 -13.69
C GLU A 81 -0.65 -3.67 -13.72
N GLU A 82 0.49 -4.00 -13.13
CA GLU A 82 0.96 -5.39 -13.06
C GLU A 82 0.05 -6.27 -12.21
N GLU A 83 -0.42 -5.73 -11.09
CA GLU A 83 -1.33 -6.45 -10.21
C GLU A 83 -2.72 -6.62 -10.83
N LEU A 84 -3.20 -5.62 -11.55
CA LEU A 84 -4.45 -5.73 -12.31
C LEU A 84 -4.33 -6.82 -13.38
N LYS A 85 -3.22 -6.86 -14.11
CA LYS A 85 -2.93 -7.89 -15.10
C LYS A 85 -2.94 -9.29 -14.50
N ARG A 86 -2.31 -9.45 -13.35
CA ARG A 86 -2.27 -10.73 -12.62
C ARG A 86 -3.69 -11.23 -12.32
N LEU A 87 -4.61 -10.32 -12.07
CA LEU A 87 -6.01 -10.62 -11.77
C LEU A 87 -6.90 -10.72 -13.02
N GLY A 88 -6.33 -10.49 -14.21
CA GLY A 88 -7.07 -10.59 -15.47
C GLY A 88 -7.72 -9.29 -15.91
N PHE A 89 -7.33 -8.15 -15.33
CA PHE A 89 -7.88 -6.84 -15.68
C PHE A 89 -6.81 -5.94 -16.30
N SER A 90 -7.26 -4.88 -16.97
CA SER A 90 -6.39 -3.80 -17.45
C SER A 90 -6.78 -2.48 -16.78
N CYS A 91 -5.91 -1.47 -16.86
CA CYS A 91 -6.21 -0.16 -16.31
C CYS A 91 -7.46 0.46 -16.93
N SER A 92 -7.72 0.18 -18.21
CA SER A 92 -8.91 0.68 -18.91
C SER A 92 -10.21 0.07 -18.38
N ASP A 93 -10.13 -1.06 -17.66
CA ASP A 93 -11.32 -1.69 -17.07
C ASP A 93 -11.73 -1.00 -15.76
N VAL A 94 -10.84 -0.27 -15.13
CA VAL A 94 -11.12 0.45 -13.87
C VAL A 94 -12.10 1.59 -14.15
N THR A 95 -13.24 1.55 -13.50
CA THR A 95 -14.29 2.56 -13.67
C THR A 95 -14.22 3.70 -12.68
N ASP A 96 -13.74 3.43 -11.48
CA ASP A 96 -13.70 4.39 -10.38
C ASP A 96 -12.44 4.17 -9.54
N VAL A 97 -11.86 5.27 -9.06
CA VAL A 97 -10.76 5.23 -8.08
C VAL A 97 -11.21 6.01 -6.85
N VAL A 98 -11.13 5.38 -5.69
CA VAL A 98 -11.46 6.00 -4.41
C VAL A 98 -10.18 6.13 -3.60
N LEU A 99 -9.83 7.34 -3.20
CA LEU A 99 -8.69 7.59 -2.32
C LEU A 99 -9.22 7.78 -0.90
N THR A 100 -8.71 6.97 0.03
CA THR A 100 -9.09 7.07 1.44
C THR A 100 -8.57 8.36 2.04
N HIS A 101 -7.37 8.76 1.64
CA HIS A 101 -6.73 10.01 2.03
C HIS A 101 -5.57 10.31 1.06
N LEU A 102 -4.92 11.44 1.22
CA LEU A 102 -3.93 11.93 0.27
C LEU A 102 -2.47 11.74 0.70
N HIS A 103 -2.19 10.83 1.62
CA HIS A 103 -0.81 10.42 1.87
C HIS A 103 -0.26 9.72 0.64
N PHE A 104 1.01 9.99 0.31
CA PHE A 104 1.58 9.56 -0.97
C PHE A 104 1.66 8.05 -1.16
N GLU A 105 1.68 7.26 -0.08
CA GLU A 105 1.63 5.80 -0.16
C GLU A 105 0.25 5.27 -0.58
N HIS A 106 -0.74 6.14 -0.71
CA HIS A 106 -2.11 5.79 -1.12
C HIS A 106 -2.54 6.45 -2.43
N CYS A 107 -1.92 7.54 -2.84
CA CYS A 107 -2.36 8.33 -4.00
C CYS A 107 -1.24 8.65 -5.02
N GLY A 108 -0.19 7.90 -4.97
CA GLY A 108 0.95 8.09 -5.88
C GLY A 108 0.72 7.67 -7.33
#